data_68a371c837a08656f56f9cf184f00659
#
_entry.id   68a371c837a08656f56f9cf184f00659
#
_cell.length_a   1.000
_cell.length_b   1.000
_cell.length_c   1.000
_cell.angle_alpha   90.00
_cell.angle_beta   90.00
_cell.angle_gamma   90.00
#
_symmetry.space_group_name_H-M   'P 1'
#
loop_
_entity.id
_entity.type
_entity.pdbx_description
1 polymer ?
#
loop_
_entity_poly.entity_id
_entity_poly.type
_entity_poly.pdbx_seq_one_letter_code
_entity_poly.pdbx_strand_id
1 'polypeptide(L)'
;VSALFDNAAGLSPRARVTLSGVTIGEVTAVSIDQQTLMAKVDMAIDSQVDYLSLDTSASILTAGLLGEKYIGLSIGADEETLNDGAIIEDTQSALVIEELVGQVLLNLGGG
;
A
#
# COMPACT_ATOMS: atom_id res chain seq x y z
N VAL A 1 8.16 -2.28 9.51
CA VAL A 1 7.60 -2.94 8.31
C VAL A 1 7.58 -1.95 7.15
N SER A 2 8.00 -2.41 6.00
CA SER A 2 8.01 -1.63 4.78
C SER A 2 7.23 -2.36 3.69
N ALA A 3 6.79 -1.63 2.67
CA ALA A 3 6.15 -2.22 1.50
C ALA A 3 6.73 -1.58 0.24
N LEU A 4 6.85 -2.37 -0.84
CA LEU A 4 7.32 -1.91 -2.13
C LEU A 4 6.15 -1.82 -3.10
N PHE A 5 5.95 -0.65 -3.69
CA PHE A 5 4.87 -0.38 -4.64
C PHE A 5 5.45 0.08 -5.98
N ASP A 6 4.79 -0.28 -7.07
CA ASP A 6 5.13 0.26 -8.39
C ASP A 6 4.90 1.76 -8.45
N ASN A 7 3.87 2.24 -7.78
CA ASN A 7 3.49 3.65 -7.79
C ASN A 7 2.81 4.01 -6.47
N ALA A 8 3.39 4.96 -5.75
CA ALA A 8 2.84 5.45 -4.48
C ALA A 8 2.34 6.90 -4.59
N ALA A 9 1.89 7.30 -5.78
CA ALA A 9 1.43 8.68 -6.02
C ALA A 9 0.31 9.06 -5.05
N GLY A 10 0.44 10.22 -4.44
CA GLY A 10 -0.55 10.76 -3.50
C GLY A 10 -0.43 10.25 -2.07
N LEU A 11 0.44 9.25 -1.82
CA LEU A 11 0.68 8.78 -0.47
C LEU A 11 1.73 9.65 0.21
N SER A 12 1.46 10.08 1.42
CA SER A 12 2.37 10.96 2.17
C SER A 12 2.65 10.39 3.55
N PRO A 13 3.72 10.86 4.22
CA PRO A 13 3.93 10.53 5.63
C PRO A 13 2.70 10.89 6.47
N ARG A 14 2.45 10.12 7.50
CA ARG A 14 1.27 10.17 8.38
C ARG A 14 0.00 9.59 7.78
N ALA A 15 0.00 9.12 6.54
CA ALA A 15 -1.13 8.36 6.01
C ALA A 15 -1.41 7.18 6.92
N ARG A 16 -2.67 6.89 7.16
CA ARG A 16 -3.02 5.77 8.05
C ARG A 16 -2.76 4.43 7.39
N VAL A 17 -2.42 3.45 8.21
CA VAL A 17 -2.33 2.04 7.82
C VAL A 17 -3.47 1.31 8.51
N THR A 18 -4.29 0.60 7.74
CA THR A 18 -5.50 -0.04 8.26
C THR A 18 -5.48 -1.54 8.03
N LEU A 19 -6.21 -2.26 8.88
CA LEU A 19 -6.51 -3.68 8.71
C LEU A 19 -8.01 -3.85 8.94
N SER A 20 -8.71 -4.36 7.95
CA SER A 20 -10.18 -4.49 8.00
C SER A 20 -10.89 -3.18 8.36
N GLY A 21 -10.38 -2.05 7.86
CA GLY A 21 -10.92 -0.73 8.12
C GLY A 21 -10.50 -0.08 9.43
N VAL A 22 -9.75 -0.80 10.27
CA VAL A 22 -9.29 -0.27 11.57
C VAL A 22 -7.87 0.23 11.45
N THR A 23 -7.62 1.45 11.90
CA THR A 23 -6.27 2.03 11.87
C THR A 23 -5.36 1.30 12.86
N ILE A 24 -4.25 0.74 12.35
CA ILE A 24 -3.27 0.00 13.15
C ILE A 24 -1.87 0.60 13.08
N GLY A 25 -1.70 1.69 12.37
CA GLY A 25 -0.40 2.33 12.24
C GLY A 25 -0.46 3.52 11.29
N GLU A 26 0.73 4.01 10.96
CA GLU A 26 0.85 5.13 10.03
C GLU A 26 2.10 5.00 9.16
N VAL A 27 2.07 5.65 8.00
CA VAL A 27 3.24 5.77 7.13
C VAL A 27 4.21 6.76 7.75
N THR A 28 5.48 6.38 7.83
CA THR A 28 6.53 7.24 8.39
C THR A 28 7.40 7.88 7.31
N ALA A 29 7.61 7.18 6.19
CA ALA A 29 8.43 7.70 5.11
C ALA A 29 8.05 7.06 3.78
N VAL A 30 8.21 7.82 2.70
CA VAL A 30 8.06 7.32 1.33
C VAL A 30 9.33 7.68 0.57
N SER A 31 9.98 6.70 -0.02
CA SER A 31 11.25 6.89 -0.72
C SER A 31 11.35 5.96 -1.92
N ILE A 32 12.42 6.06 -2.69
CA ILE A 32 12.72 5.14 -3.77
C ILE A 32 13.74 4.13 -3.29
N ASP A 33 13.44 2.85 -3.46
CA ASP A 33 14.40 1.78 -3.24
C ASP A 33 15.37 1.73 -4.42
N GLN A 34 16.64 1.97 -4.15
CA GLN A 34 17.64 2.10 -5.21
C GLN A 34 17.95 0.78 -5.93
N GLN A 35 17.65 -0.35 -5.30
CA GLN A 35 17.87 -1.67 -5.92
C GLN A 35 16.77 -2.03 -6.88
N THR A 36 15.51 -1.83 -6.48
CA THR A 36 14.34 -2.22 -7.29
C THR A 36 13.76 -1.07 -8.09
N LEU A 37 14.11 0.18 -7.73
CA LEU A 37 13.53 1.42 -8.27
C LEU A 37 12.03 1.54 -8.03
N MET A 38 11.52 0.79 -7.06
CA MET A 38 10.12 0.86 -6.61
C MET A 38 9.97 1.88 -5.49
N ALA A 39 8.76 2.35 -5.28
CA ALA A 39 8.45 3.20 -4.14
C ALA A 39 8.48 2.35 -2.85
N LYS A 40 9.32 2.73 -1.91
CA LYS A 40 9.41 2.07 -0.60
C LYS A 40 8.66 2.89 0.42
N VAL A 41 7.67 2.28 1.04
CA VAL A 41 6.83 2.91 2.06
C VAL A 41 7.15 2.29 3.40
N ASP A 42 7.71 3.09 4.32
CA ASP A 42 7.99 2.66 5.68
C ASP A 42 6.77 2.94 6.55
N MET A 43 6.40 1.95 7.37
CA MET A 43 5.20 2.02 8.20
C MET A 43 5.54 1.70 9.65
N ALA A 44 5.00 2.50 10.56
CA ALA A 44 5.03 2.21 12.00
C ALA A 44 3.71 1.54 12.36
N ILE A 45 3.77 0.28 12.74
CA ILE A 45 2.60 -0.51 13.15
C ILE A 45 2.53 -0.49 14.67
N ASP A 46 1.33 -0.36 15.23
CA ASP A 46 1.14 -0.37 16.67
C ASP A 46 1.74 -1.63 17.29
N SER A 47 2.42 -1.48 18.42
CA SER A 47 3.15 -2.58 19.05
C SER A 47 2.27 -3.75 19.49
N GLN A 48 0.98 -3.50 19.67
CA GLN A 48 0.01 -4.53 20.03
C GLN A 48 -0.38 -5.42 18.84
N VAL A 49 -0.05 -4.99 17.62
CA VAL A 49 -0.37 -5.74 16.39
C VAL A 49 0.84 -6.62 16.06
N ASP A 50 0.80 -7.86 16.51
CA ASP A 50 1.88 -8.84 16.32
C ASP A 50 1.43 -10.07 15.51
N TYR A 51 0.27 -9.99 14.88
CA TYR A 51 -0.38 -11.13 14.21
C TYR A 51 -0.44 -10.97 12.68
N LEU A 52 0.28 -10.03 12.10
CA LEU A 52 0.33 -9.87 10.63
C LEU A 52 1.14 -11.02 10.03
N SER A 53 0.51 -11.79 9.13
CA SER A 53 1.17 -12.94 8.50
C SER A 53 2.30 -12.51 7.56
N LEU A 54 3.26 -13.41 7.32
CA LEU A 54 4.35 -13.13 6.37
C LEU A 54 3.84 -12.86 4.97
N ASP A 55 2.72 -13.44 4.59
CA ASP A 55 2.09 -13.24 3.28
C ASP A 55 1.05 -12.14 3.29
N THR A 56 1.12 -11.22 4.25
CA THR A 56 0.28 -10.03 4.26
C THR A 56 0.50 -9.22 2.99
N SER A 57 -0.59 -8.77 2.39
CA SER A 57 -0.55 -7.88 1.24
C SER A 57 -0.90 -6.45 1.63
N ALA A 58 -0.46 -5.49 0.83
CA ALA A 58 -0.71 -4.07 1.07
C ALA A 58 -1.25 -3.42 -0.19
N SER A 59 -2.27 -2.59 -0.03
CA SER A 59 -2.87 -1.83 -1.14
C SER A 59 -2.91 -0.36 -0.79
N ILE A 60 -2.71 0.50 -1.78
CA ILE A 60 -2.93 1.93 -1.62
C ILE A 60 -4.36 2.24 -2.04
N LEU A 61 -5.12 2.78 -1.10
CA LEU A 61 -6.55 3.04 -1.25
C LEU A 61 -6.83 4.54 -1.16
N THR A 62 -8.00 4.95 -1.64
CA THR A 62 -8.43 6.35 -1.59
C THR A 62 -9.70 6.46 -0.77
N ALA A 63 -9.71 7.39 0.19
CA ALA A 63 -10.90 7.66 1.00
C ALA A 63 -11.84 8.59 0.22
N GLY A 64 -12.83 8.02 -0.46
CA GLY A 64 -13.75 8.78 -1.31
C GLY A 64 -13.15 9.12 -2.67
N LEU A 65 -13.84 9.97 -3.42
CA LEU A 65 -13.42 10.33 -4.79
C LEU A 65 -12.21 11.25 -4.83
N LEU A 66 -12.10 12.17 -3.89
CA LEU A 66 -11.01 13.15 -3.80
C LEU A 66 -10.30 13.06 -2.46
N GLY A 67 -10.47 11.95 -1.75
CA GLY A 67 -9.90 11.76 -0.42
C GLY A 67 -8.41 11.45 -0.44
N GLU A 68 -7.85 11.44 0.76
CA GLU A 68 -6.43 11.12 0.95
C GLU A 68 -6.16 9.65 0.66
N LYS A 69 -4.94 9.36 0.22
CA LYS A 69 -4.47 7.99 0.06
C LYS A 69 -4.10 7.40 1.41
N TYR A 70 -4.32 6.11 1.57
CA TYR A 70 -3.95 5.38 2.78
C TYR A 70 -3.62 3.93 2.42
N ILE A 71 -3.07 3.19 3.38
CA ILE A 71 -2.67 1.80 3.18
C ILE A 71 -3.72 0.88 3.79
N GLY A 72 -4.17 -0.10 3.02
CA GLY A 72 -4.98 -1.20 3.54
C GLY A 72 -4.19 -2.49 3.50
N LEU A 73 -4.06 -3.15 4.64
CA LEU A 73 -3.40 -4.45 4.75
C LEU A 73 -4.43 -5.57 4.74
N SER A 74 -4.04 -6.70 4.16
CA SER A 74 -4.85 -7.93 4.18
C SER A 74 -3.96 -9.07 4.64
N ILE A 75 -4.41 -9.79 5.68
CA ILE A 75 -3.70 -10.93 6.23
C ILE A 75 -3.91 -12.14 5.33
N GLY A 76 -2.83 -12.88 5.05
CA GLY A 76 -2.88 -14.13 4.32
C GLY A 76 -3.07 -15.34 5.22
N ALA A 77 -2.65 -16.51 4.73
CA ALA A 77 -2.84 -17.78 5.43
C ALA A 77 -1.59 -18.29 6.16
N ASP A 78 -0.45 -17.60 6.03
CA ASP A 78 0.80 -18.03 6.64
C ASP A 78 0.71 -17.94 8.17
N GLU A 79 1.20 -18.96 8.86
CA GLU A 79 1.23 -18.99 10.32
C GLU A 79 2.36 -18.15 10.90
N GLU A 80 3.44 -17.97 10.15
CA GLU A 80 4.52 -17.08 10.56
C GLU A 80 4.11 -15.62 10.40
N THR A 81 4.66 -14.76 11.26
CA THR A 81 4.31 -13.34 11.29
C THR A 81 5.47 -12.45 10.82
N LEU A 82 5.11 -11.23 10.41
CA LEU A 82 6.08 -10.23 10.00
C LEU A 82 6.94 -9.77 11.18
N ASN A 83 8.23 -9.61 10.92
CA ASN A 83 9.19 -9.04 11.87
C ASN A 83 9.35 -7.52 11.63
N ASP A 84 10.04 -6.82 12.54
CA ASP A 84 10.24 -5.38 12.45
C ASP A 84 10.88 -4.92 11.15
N GLY A 85 11.80 -5.69 10.61
CA GLY A 85 12.49 -5.34 9.36
C GLY A 85 11.86 -5.94 8.11
N ALA A 86 10.66 -6.51 8.21
CA ALA A 86 10.02 -7.21 7.09
C ALA A 86 9.60 -6.25 5.98
N ILE A 87 9.65 -6.75 4.74
CA ILE A 87 9.23 -6.02 3.55
C ILE A 87 8.06 -6.77 2.92
N ILE A 88 6.95 -6.06 2.72
CA ILE A 88 5.78 -6.59 2.03
C ILE A 88 6.00 -6.38 0.53
N GLU A 89 6.00 -7.48 -0.23
CA GLU A 89 6.20 -7.44 -1.68
C GLU A 89 4.90 -7.65 -2.46
N ASP A 90 3.89 -8.25 -1.84
CA ASP A 90 2.57 -8.44 -2.45
C ASP A 90 1.75 -7.17 -2.26
N THR A 91 1.78 -6.30 -3.27
CA THR A 91 1.20 -4.97 -3.17
C THR A 91 0.37 -4.62 -4.39
N GLN A 92 -0.59 -3.71 -4.18
CA GLN A 92 -1.35 -3.07 -5.24
C GLN A 92 -1.12 -1.57 -5.17
N SER A 93 -0.65 -1.00 -6.26
CA SER A 93 -0.30 0.42 -6.34
C SER A 93 -1.54 1.30 -6.38
N ALA A 94 -1.31 2.60 -6.11
CA ALA A 94 -2.36 3.61 -6.20
C ALA A 94 -2.95 3.66 -7.62
N LEU A 95 -4.27 3.77 -7.71
CA LEU A 95 -4.93 4.04 -8.98
C LEU A 95 -4.75 5.51 -9.33
N VAL A 96 -4.35 5.76 -10.59
CA VAL A 96 -4.23 7.11 -11.11
C VAL A 96 -5.42 7.34 -12.04
N ILE A 97 -6.28 8.30 -11.71
CA ILE A 97 -7.50 8.57 -12.46
C ILE A 97 -7.22 8.81 -13.95
N GLU A 98 -6.12 9.50 -14.24
CA GLU A 98 -5.71 9.77 -15.63
C GLU A 98 -5.46 8.49 -16.43
N GLU A 99 -4.85 7.48 -15.80
CA GLU A 99 -4.62 6.18 -16.44
C GLU A 99 -5.94 5.45 -16.70
N LEU A 100 -6.86 5.49 -15.74
CA LEU A 100 -8.18 4.88 -15.91
C LEU A 100 -8.96 5.52 -17.05
N VAL A 101 -8.97 6.84 -17.13
CA VAL A 101 -9.63 7.57 -18.21
C VAL A 101 -8.99 7.22 -19.55
N GLY A 102 -7.66 7.15 -19.61
CA GLY A 102 -6.95 6.74 -20.82
C GLY A 102 -7.33 5.35 -21.29
N GLN A 103 -7.44 4.38 -20.37
CA GLN A 103 -7.84 3.01 -20.68
C GLN A 103 -9.28 2.94 -21.19
N VAL A 104 -10.19 3.68 -20.60
CA VAL A 104 -11.58 3.74 -21.05
C VAL A 104 -11.66 4.29 -22.47
N LEU A 105 -10.95 5.37 -22.75
CA LEU A 105 -10.91 5.96 -24.08
C LEU A 105 -10.33 5.01 -25.13
N LEU A 106 -9.27 4.27 -24.78
CA LEU A 106 -8.67 3.26 -25.67
C LEU A 106 -9.66 2.13 -25.96
N ASN A 107 -10.37 1.65 -24.96
CA ASN A 107 -11.35 0.59 -25.13
C ASN A 107 -12.52 1.03 -26.02
N LEU A 108 -12.99 2.25 -25.86
CA LEU A 108 -14.06 2.81 -26.67
C LEU A 108 -13.62 3.07 -28.12
N GLY A 109 -12.37 3.53 -28.30
CA GLY A 109 -11.81 3.84 -29.62
C GLY A 109 -11.36 2.61 -30.40
N GLY A 110 -11.04 1.51 -29.73
CA GLY A 110 -10.56 0.28 -30.34
C GLY A 110 -11.62 -0.77 -30.59
N GLY A 111 -12.85 -0.47 -30.18
CA GLY A 111 -13.98 -1.42 -30.23
C GLY A 111 -14.61 -1.56 -31.61
#